data_a0b8eaf13e45509e24b5d4212b5da656
#
_entry.id   a0b8eaf13e45509e24b5d4212b5da656
#
_cell.length_a   1.000
_cell.length_b   1.000
_cell.length_c   1.000
_cell.angle_alpha   90.00
_cell.angle_beta   90.00
_cell.angle_gamma   90.00
#
_symmetry.space_group_name_H-M   'P 1'
#
loop_
_entity.id
_entity.type
_entity.pdbx_description
1 polymer ?
#
loop_
_entity_poly.entity_id
_entity_poly.type
_entity_poly.pdbx_seq_one_letter_code
_entity_poly.pdbx_strand_id
1 'polypeptide(L)'
;TMSWSECLKQAWAVLKLKLAMKKRVVEFYFQKVDGSIRQAFGTLQESLIDYTPNGKGYACKDCVKYWDVEKQAWRQMKFFNFIRIAA
;
A
#
# COMPACT_ATOMS: atom_id res chain seq x y z
N THR A 1 -0.34 -1.52 -21.53
CA THR A 1 0.93 -1.85 -20.86
C THR A 1 1.71 -0.60 -20.55
N MET A 2 2.31 -0.55 -19.38
CA MET A 2 3.15 0.58 -18.98
C MET A 2 4.49 0.55 -19.71
N SER A 3 4.97 1.75 -20.04
CA SER A 3 6.33 1.88 -20.54
C SER A 3 7.35 1.63 -19.42
N TRP A 4 8.61 1.43 -19.80
CA TRP A 4 9.68 1.22 -18.82
C TRP A 4 9.79 2.41 -17.85
N SER A 5 9.72 3.64 -18.38
CA SER A 5 9.83 4.83 -17.52
C SER A 5 8.62 4.97 -16.59
N GLU A 6 7.44 4.59 -17.04
CA GLU A 6 6.25 4.60 -16.16
C GLU A 6 6.37 3.57 -15.06
N CYS A 7 6.92 2.39 -15.35
CA CYS A 7 7.18 1.38 -14.34
C CYS A 7 8.17 1.87 -13.29
N LEU A 8 9.23 2.57 -13.71
CA LEU A 8 10.19 3.14 -12.77
C LEU A 8 9.56 4.21 -11.89
N LYS A 9 8.73 5.08 -12.45
CA LYS A 9 8.02 6.09 -11.66
C LYS A 9 7.10 5.45 -10.65
N GLN A 10 6.40 4.40 -11.06
CA GLN A 10 5.50 3.68 -10.15
C GLN A 10 6.29 3.01 -9.03
N ALA A 11 7.44 2.41 -9.34
CA ALA A 11 8.28 1.79 -8.33
C ALA A 11 8.76 2.81 -7.30
N TRP A 12 9.16 3.99 -7.73
CA TRP A 12 9.57 5.05 -6.82
C TRP A 12 8.41 5.54 -5.95
N ALA A 13 7.23 5.70 -6.54
CA ALA A 13 6.05 6.14 -5.80
C ALA A 13 5.68 5.13 -4.72
N VAL A 14 5.69 3.85 -5.04
CA VAL A 14 5.38 2.79 -4.06
C VAL A 14 6.46 2.70 -2.99
N LEU A 15 7.73 2.86 -3.36
CA LEU A 15 8.81 2.88 -2.37
C LEU A 15 8.65 4.02 -1.38
N LYS A 16 8.34 5.21 -1.87
CA LYS A 16 8.09 6.37 -0.99
C LYS A 16 6.93 6.09 -0.04
N LEU A 17 5.87 5.46 -0.55
CA LEU A 17 4.73 5.08 0.27
C LEU A 17 5.15 4.14 1.39
N LYS A 18 5.90 3.09 1.07
CA LYS A 18 6.35 2.12 2.07
C LYS A 18 7.22 2.77 3.14
N LEU A 19 8.15 3.62 2.73
CA LEU A 19 9.03 4.31 3.66
C LEU A 19 8.26 5.25 4.58
N ALA A 20 7.27 5.95 4.04
CA ALA A 20 6.43 6.83 4.84
C ALA A 20 5.58 6.03 5.83
N MET A 21 5.03 4.90 5.41
CA MET A 21 4.22 4.05 6.29
C MET A 21 5.02 3.45 7.44
N LYS A 22 6.33 3.26 7.28
CA LYS A 22 7.18 2.81 8.38
C LYS A 22 7.34 3.85 9.47
N LYS A 23 7.14 5.12 9.14
CA LYS A 23 7.33 6.24 10.07
C LYS A 23 6.02 6.77 10.64
N ARG A 24 4.92 6.59 9.92
CA ARG A 24 3.64 7.19 10.32
C ARG A 24 2.49 6.51 9.59
N VAL A 25 1.27 6.83 10.02
CA VAL A 25 0.07 6.50 9.26
C VAL A 25 0.02 7.41 8.04
N VAL A 26 -0.18 6.82 6.88
CA VAL A 26 -0.19 7.55 5.63
C VAL A 26 -1.57 7.45 4.99
N GLU A 27 -2.10 8.58 4.60
CA GLU A 27 -3.30 8.66 3.78
C GLU A 27 -2.88 8.59 2.33
N PHE A 28 -3.51 7.69 1.56
CA PHE A 28 -3.17 7.54 0.15
C PHE A 28 -4.38 7.11 -0.66
N TYR A 29 -4.26 7.22 -1.97
CA TYR A 29 -5.31 6.85 -2.90
C TYR A 29 -4.84 5.71 -3.79
N PHE A 30 -5.76 4.81 -4.07
CA PHE A 30 -5.49 3.72 -5.02
C PHE A 30 -6.77 3.38 -5.79
N GLN A 31 -6.59 2.69 -6.91
CA GLN A 31 -7.71 2.28 -7.74
C GLN A 31 -8.11 0.87 -7.37
N LYS A 32 -9.40 0.66 -7.12
CA LYS A 32 -9.94 -0.67 -6.83
C LYS A 32 -10.04 -1.48 -8.11
N VAL A 33 -10.27 -2.78 -7.95
CA VAL A 33 -10.40 -3.69 -9.08
C VAL A 33 -11.56 -3.29 -10.00
N ASP A 34 -12.62 -2.71 -9.44
CA ASP A 34 -13.77 -2.24 -10.22
C ASP A 34 -13.54 -0.90 -10.91
N GLY A 35 -12.36 -0.32 -10.77
CA GLY A 35 -12.00 0.96 -11.40
C GLY A 35 -12.25 2.19 -10.57
N SER A 36 -12.93 2.08 -9.45
CA SER A 36 -13.17 3.25 -8.59
C SER A 36 -11.94 3.63 -7.77
N ILE A 37 -11.85 4.89 -7.39
CA ILE A 37 -10.75 5.41 -6.57
C ILE A 37 -11.14 5.29 -5.10
N ARG A 38 -10.23 4.77 -4.29
CA ARG A 38 -10.46 4.65 -2.85
C ARG A 38 -9.34 5.36 -2.07
N GLN A 39 -9.76 6.03 -1.00
CA GLN A 39 -8.87 6.59 -0.01
C GLN A 39 -8.63 5.57 1.10
N ALA A 40 -7.39 5.44 1.54
CA ALA A 40 -7.05 4.51 2.61
C ALA A 40 -6.05 5.16 3.58
N PHE A 41 -6.06 4.67 4.81
CA PHE A 41 -5.10 5.06 5.84
C PHE A 41 -4.32 3.82 6.23
N GLY A 42 -3.06 3.77 5.84
CA GLY A 42 -2.24 2.59 6.06
C GLY A 42 -0.96 2.90 6.81
N THR A 43 -0.42 1.89 7.47
CA THR A 43 0.84 2.01 8.17
C THR A 43 1.58 0.68 8.17
N LEU A 44 2.90 0.77 8.36
CA LEU A 44 3.75 -0.40 8.61
C LEU A 44 4.46 -0.26 9.96
N GLN A 45 4.03 0.67 10.81
CA GLN A 45 4.57 0.84 12.16
C GLN A 45 4.08 -0.28 13.06
N GLU A 46 5.01 -1.07 13.58
CA GLU A 46 4.67 -2.21 14.44
C GLU A 46 3.89 -1.80 15.69
N SER A 47 4.19 -0.63 16.23
CA SER A 47 3.52 -0.13 17.43
C SER A 47 2.03 0.12 17.23
N LEU A 48 1.60 0.32 15.98
CA LEU A 48 0.20 0.57 15.65
C LEU A 48 -0.53 -0.65 15.12
N ILE A 49 0.18 -1.75 14.95
CA ILE A 49 -0.36 -2.98 14.39
C ILE A 49 -0.70 -3.94 15.54
N ASP A 50 -1.99 -4.23 15.71
CA ASP A 50 -2.46 -5.11 16.78
C ASP A 50 -2.14 -6.58 16.54
N TYR A 51 -1.99 -6.95 15.27
CA TYR A 51 -1.78 -8.35 14.90
C TYR A 51 -0.82 -8.44 13.73
N THR A 52 0.23 -9.21 13.90
CA THR A 52 1.18 -9.50 12.82
C THR A 52 1.11 -11.00 12.53
N PRO A 53 0.67 -11.39 11.34
CA PRO A 53 0.60 -12.82 11.01
C PRO A 53 2.00 -13.42 10.98
N ASN A 54 2.10 -14.63 11.52
CA ASN A 54 3.36 -15.37 11.50
C ASN A 54 3.67 -15.84 10.09
N GLY A 55 4.48 -15.12 9.46
CA GLY A 55 5.43 -15.38 8.45
C GLY A 55 5.06 -16.13 7.18
N LYS A 56 4.06 -16.92 7.08
CA LYS A 56 3.86 -17.74 5.88
C LYS A 56 2.56 -17.49 5.17
N GLY A 57 2.06 -16.29 5.27
CA GLY A 57 0.88 -15.91 4.54
C GLY A 57 1.15 -15.90 3.05
N TYR A 58 0.11 -16.11 2.28
CA TYR A 58 0.17 -16.00 0.84
C TYR A 58 0.69 -14.61 0.46
N ALA A 59 1.78 -14.55 -0.29
CA ALA A 59 2.36 -13.30 -0.74
C ALA A 59 2.04 -13.08 -2.22
N CYS A 60 1.25 -12.07 -2.52
CA CYS A 60 1.02 -11.63 -3.88
C CYS A 60 2.26 -10.90 -4.37
N LYS A 61 2.82 -11.34 -5.50
CA LYS A 61 4.04 -10.76 -6.05
C LYS A 61 3.88 -9.28 -6.41
N ASP A 62 2.72 -8.93 -6.92
CA ASP A 62 2.47 -7.59 -7.45
C ASP A 62 1.60 -6.76 -6.53
N CYS A 63 1.65 -7.04 -5.24
CA CYS A 63 0.81 -6.36 -4.27
C CYS A 63 1.63 -5.66 -3.21
N VAL A 64 1.07 -4.57 -2.70
CA VAL A 64 1.62 -3.83 -1.56
C VAL A 64 0.76 -4.13 -0.35
N LYS A 65 1.38 -4.68 0.70
CA LYS A 65 0.68 -4.95 1.95
C LYS A 65 0.79 -3.77 2.88
N TYR A 66 -0.30 -3.51 3.60
CA TYR A 66 -0.31 -2.45 4.60
C TYR A 66 -1.33 -2.78 5.68
N TRP A 67 -1.14 -2.21 6.86
CA TRP A 67 -2.12 -2.29 7.93
C TRP A 67 -3.11 -1.15 7.75
N ASP A 68 -4.38 -1.50 7.52
CA ASP A 68 -5.44 -0.51 7.35
C ASP A 68 -5.92 -0.09 8.75
N VAL A 69 -5.64 1.16 9.09
CA VAL A 69 -5.95 1.68 10.42
C VAL A 69 -7.45 1.79 10.66
N GLU A 70 -8.22 2.11 9.64
CA GLU A 70 -9.67 2.21 9.78
C GLU A 70 -10.32 0.84 9.99
N LYS A 71 -9.84 -0.16 9.26
CA LYS A 71 -10.41 -1.51 9.32
C LYS A 71 -9.76 -2.37 10.38
N GLN A 72 -8.64 -1.94 10.94
CA GLN A 72 -7.85 -2.71 11.90
C GLN A 72 -7.53 -4.10 11.37
N ALA A 73 -7.06 -4.16 10.14
CA ALA A 73 -6.75 -5.43 9.48
C ALA A 73 -5.69 -5.23 8.40
N TRP A 74 -4.98 -6.29 8.10
CA TRP A 74 -4.04 -6.30 6.99
C TRP A 74 -4.82 -6.26 5.68
N ARG A 75 -4.36 -5.41 4.79
CA ARG A 75 -4.91 -5.29 3.44
C ARG A 75 -3.79 -5.25 2.43
N GLN A 76 -4.15 -5.46 1.18
CA GLN A 76 -3.19 -5.32 0.10
C GLN A 76 -3.85 -4.69 -1.11
N MET A 77 -3.04 -4.00 -1.90
CA MET A 77 -3.46 -3.43 -3.16
C MET A 77 -2.46 -3.83 -4.22
N LYS A 78 -2.88 -3.82 -5.47
CA LYS A 78 -1.96 -4.12 -6.56
C LYS A 78 -0.98 -2.95 -6.74
N PHE A 79 0.28 -3.28 -6.98
CA PHE A 79 1.36 -2.32 -7.19
C PHE A 79 0.99 -1.23 -8.20
N PHE A 80 0.39 -1.62 -9.32
CA PHE A 80 0.04 -0.68 -10.38
C PHE A 80 -1.23 0.12 -10.09
N ASN A 81 -1.95 -0.21 -9.04
CA ASN A 81 -3.17 0.48 -8.69
C ASN A 81 -2.95 1.64 -7.72
N PHE A 82 -1.77 1.72 -7.13
CA PHE A 82 -1.43 2.86 -6.27
C PHE A 82 -1.38 4.15 -7.10
N ILE A 83 -2.05 5.20 -6.61
CA ILE A 83 -2.12 6.47 -7.32
C ILE A 83 -1.15 7.49 -6.72
N ARG A 84 -1.36 7.87 -5.46
CA ARG A 84 -0.51 8.86 -4.81
C ARG A 84 -0.75 8.93 -3.31
N ILE A 85 0.20 9.51 -2.61
CA ILE A 85 0.04 9.85 -1.20
C ILE A 85 -0.75 11.16 -1.14
N ALA A 86 -1.74 11.22 -0.26
CA ALA A 86 -2.43 12.48 0.00
C ALA A 86 -1.49 13.42 0.75
N ALA A 87 -1.44 14.64 0.33
CA ALA A 87 -0.52 15.62 0.89
C ALA A 87 -0.78 15.90 2.36
#